data_a50b41b2808480cc7f31b1fdd42d8aee
#
_entry.id   a50b41b2808480cc7f31b1fdd42d8aee
#
_cell.length_a   1.000
_cell.length_b   1.000
_cell.length_c   1.000
_cell.angle_alpha   90.00
_cell.angle_beta   90.00
_cell.angle_gamma   90.00
#
_symmetry.space_group_name_H-M   'P 1'
#
loop_
_entity.id
_entity.type
_entity.pdbx_description
1 polymer ?
#
loop_
_entity_poly.entity_id
_entity_poly.type
_entity_poly.pdbx_seq_one_letter_code
_entity_poly.pdbx_strand_id
1 'polypeptide(L)'
;MQYRTLGRTGEKVSIVGLGGYHIGMQKDASESIRIIRTALDHGINFMDNCWDYNDGESEVRMGKALQNGYRQKAFLMTKIDGRDQKTAAQQIDESLKRLQTDHIDLLQFHEIIRLSDPEKILGPGGGMEAALAAKKAGKIRYIGFTGHKNPDVHLKMLHTAFARNFTFDAVQMPLNVMDAHFESFEKKVLPVLVEHKIGVLGMKSMGDSNILASKTVTPIECLHYAMSLPTSVVITGCDSMQILQQALNAAGSFRPMGQQEIAALLAKTAPAAQNGRYEPYKTTHDFDGTYQNPKWLGPGQSGATYPQA
;
A
#
# COMPACT_ATOMS: atom_id res chain seq x y z
N MET A 1 3.67 9.57 -18.66
CA MET A 1 3.71 8.61 -17.54
C MET A 1 4.53 7.40 -17.94
N GLN A 2 5.42 6.93 -17.07
CA GLN A 2 6.16 5.67 -17.28
C GLN A 2 5.37 4.51 -16.62
N TYR A 3 5.53 3.29 -17.16
CA TYR A 3 4.84 2.09 -16.65
C TYR A 3 5.84 0.98 -16.37
N ARG A 4 5.57 0.18 -15.34
CA ARG A 4 6.35 -0.99 -14.97
C ARG A 4 5.45 -2.22 -14.88
N THR A 5 6.07 -3.39 -14.95
CA THR A 5 5.33 -4.64 -14.74
C THR A 5 5.12 -4.88 -13.25
N LEU A 6 3.91 -5.26 -12.87
CA LEU A 6 3.58 -5.65 -11.50
C LEU A 6 4.04 -7.09 -11.25
N GLY A 7 5.28 -7.22 -10.78
CA GLY A 7 5.87 -8.53 -10.52
C GLY A 7 5.70 -9.52 -11.67
N ARG A 8 5.25 -10.75 -11.34
CA ARG A 8 5.00 -11.82 -12.31
C ARG A 8 3.60 -11.78 -12.96
N THR A 9 2.74 -10.81 -12.59
CA THR A 9 1.36 -10.75 -13.08
C THR A 9 1.23 -10.41 -14.57
N GLY A 10 2.24 -9.74 -15.13
CA GLY A 10 2.21 -9.22 -16.50
C GLY A 10 1.52 -7.85 -16.62
N GLU A 11 0.78 -7.41 -15.61
CA GLU A 11 0.06 -6.14 -15.62
C GLU A 11 1.01 -4.94 -15.69
N LYS A 12 0.62 -3.93 -16.46
CA LYS A 12 1.36 -2.67 -16.58
C LYS A 12 0.72 -1.60 -15.68
N VAL A 13 1.48 -1.18 -14.67
CA VAL A 13 1.06 -0.14 -13.73
C VAL A 13 1.95 1.10 -13.85
N SER A 14 1.37 2.27 -13.65
CA SER A 14 2.10 3.53 -13.62
C SER A 14 3.12 3.55 -12.47
N ILE A 15 4.30 4.15 -12.68
CA ILE A 15 5.35 4.20 -11.64
C ILE A 15 4.92 4.95 -10.37
N VAL A 16 3.89 5.78 -10.46
CA VAL A 16 3.22 6.44 -9.33
C VAL A 16 1.77 5.96 -9.29
N GLY A 17 1.29 5.61 -8.10
CA GLY A 17 -0.09 5.26 -7.80
C GLY A 17 -0.76 6.30 -6.91
N LEU A 18 -2.08 6.45 -7.02
CA LEU A 18 -2.88 7.34 -6.19
C LEU A 18 -3.31 6.63 -4.90
N GLY A 19 -2.88 7.14 -3.73
CA GLY A 19 -3.24 6.62 -2.42
C GLY A 19 -4.64 7.05 -1.98
N GLY A 20 -5.44 6.09 -1.52
CA GLY A 20 -6.85 6.27 -1.21
C GLY A 20 -7.14 6.94 0.13
N TYR A 21 -6.27 6.83 1.14
CA TYR A 21 -6.57 7.40 2.45
C TYR A 21 -6.94 8.90 2.38
N HIS A 22 -6.12 9.69 1.70
CA HIS A 22 -6.35 11.14 1.56
C HIS A 22 -7.57 11.47 0.69
N ILE A 23 -8.01 10.57 -0.17
CA ILE A 23 -9.20 10.76 -1.02
C ILE A 23 -10.50 10.82 -0.20
N GLY A 24 -10.56 10.15 0.95
CA GLY A 24 -11.70 10.23 1.86
C GLY A 24 -11.78 11.50 2.70
N MET A 25 -10.73 12.32 2.75
CA MET A 25 -10.57 13.43 3.70
C MET A 25 -11.10 14.79 3.21
N GLN A 26 -11.27 14.99 1.88
CA GLN A 26 -11.76 16.27 1.36
C GLN A 26 -13.15 16.58 1.91
N LYS A 27 -13.38 17.86 2.23
CA LYS A 27 -14.68 18.34 2.71
C LYS A 27 -15.78 18.09 1.68
N ASP A 28 -15.46 18.25 0.39
CA ASP A 28 -16.37 18.00 -0.72
C ASP A 28 -15.90 16.76 -1.52
N ALA A 29 -16.78 15.78 -1.66
CA ALA A 29 -16.52 14.58 -2.45
C ALA A 29 -16.24 14.88 -3.94
N SER A 30 -16.74 15.98 -4.47
CA SER A 30 -16.47 16.39 -5.86
C SER A 30 -15.00 16.67 -6.10
N GLU A 31 -14.26 17.18 -5.11
CA GLU A 31 -12.83 17.41 -5.19
C GLU A 31 -12.07 16.07 -5.24
N SER A 32 -12.46 15.10 -4.43
CA SER A 32 -11.90 13.74 -4.50
C SER A 32 -12.08 13.12 -5.89
N ILE A 33 -13.29 13.21 -6.44
CA ILE A 33 -13.62 12.70 -7.77
C ILE A 33 -12.77 13.41 -8.85
N ARG A 34 -12.59 14.72 -8.73
CA ARG A 34 -11.75 15.51 -9.62
C ARG A 34 -10.30 15.06 -9.58
N ILE A 35 -9.73 14.86 -8.37
CA ILE A 35 -8.36 14.37 -8.19
C ILE A 35 -8.19 13.00 -8.85
N ILE A 36 -9.08 12.04 -8.57
CA ILE A 36 -9.01 10.67 -9.11
C ILE A 36 -9.09 10.69 -10.65
N ARG A 37 -10.07 11.39 -11.21
CA ARG A 37 -10.23 11.44 -12.67
C ARG A 37 -9.07 12.15 -13.36
N THR A 38 -8.58 13.26 -12.79
CA THR A 38 -7.41 13.94 -13.31
C THR A 38 -6.17 13.05 -13.28
N ALA A 39 -5.97 12.28 -12.21
CA ALA A 39 -4.88 11.31 -12.12
C ALA A 39 -4.94 10.27 -13.25
N LEU A 40 -6.12 9.67 -13.48
CA LEU A 40 -6.37 8.71 -14.56
C LEU A 40 -6.15 9.31 -15.95
N ASP A 41 -6.65 10.53 -16.19
CA ASP A 41 -6.50 11.22 -17.47
C ASP A 41 -5.05 11.61 -17.78
N HIS A 42 -4.19 11.74 -16.75
CA HIS A 42 -2.75 11.94 -16.89
C HIS A 42 -1.93 10.64 -16.82
N GLY A 43 -2.60 9.48 -16.86
CA GLY A 43 -1.98 8.16 -17.00
C GLY A 43 -1.54 7.51 -15.68
N ILE A 44 -1.90 8.04 -14.51
CA ILE A 44 -1.83 7.27 -13.25
C ILE A 44 -2.95 6.23 -13.31
N ASN A 45 -2.62 4.96 -13.50
CA ASN A 45 -3.62 3.91 -13.57
C ASN A 45 -3.76 3.09 -12.29
N PHE A 46 -2.81 3.15 -11.36
CA PHE A 46 -2.86 2.39 -10.10
C PHE A 46 -3.63 3.19 -9.03
N MET A 47 -4.78 2.67 -8.62
CA MET A 47 -5.67 3.26 -7.62
C MET A 47 -5.66 2.41 -6.36
N ASP A 48 -5.07 2.94 -5.29
CA ASP A 48 -5.04 2.32 -3.95
C ASP A 48 -6.26 2.72 -3.14
N ASN A 49 -6.84 1.78 -2.39
CA ASN A 49 -7.89 2.04 -1.41
C ASN A 49 -7.80 1.04 -0.24
N CYS A 50 -8.72 1.15 0.72
CA CYS A 50 -8.92 0.21 1.81
C CYS A 50 -10.37 0.25 2.32
N TRP A 51 -10.86 -0.89 2.81
CA TRP A 51 -12.18 -1.05 3.38
C TRP A 51 -12.43 -0.12 4.57
N ASP A 52 -11.40 0.11 5.41
CA ASP A 52 -11.47 0.93 6.62
C ASP A 52 -11.22 2.43 6.40
N TYR A 53 -10.67 2.84 5.25
CA TYR A 53 -10.28 4.23 5.03
C TYR A 53 -11.46 5.19 5.11
N ASN A 54 -11.41 6.09 6.13
CA ASN A 54 -12.44 7.09 6.38
C ASN A 54 -13.84 6.46 6.53
N ASP A 55 -13.95 5.37 7.30
CA ASP A 55 -15.17 4.60 7.51
C ASP A 55 -15.83 4.10 6.21
N GLY A 56 -15.01 3.82 5.20
CA GLY A 56 -15.41 3.36 3.87
C GLY A 56 -15.75 4.47 2.87
N GLU A 57 -15.74 5.74 3.29
CA GLU A 57 -16.05 6.87 2.41
C GLU A 57 -15.03 6.99 1.26
N SER A 58 -13.76 6.60 1.48
CA SER A 58 -12.75 6.60 0.42
C SER A 58 -13.13 5.64 -0.73
N GLU A 59 -13.60 4.44 -0.42
CA GLU A 59 -14.10 3.50 -1.45
C GLU A 59 -15.34 4.02 -2.16
N VAL A 60 -16.28 4.67 -1.44
CA VAL A 60 -17.49 5.28 -2.03
C VAL A 60 -17.11 6.37 -3.04
N ARG A 61 -16.16 7.25 -2.71
CA ARG A 61 -15.69 8.31 -3.62
C ARG A 61 -14.95 7.75 -4.81
N MET A 62 -14.10 6.74 -4.59
CA MET A 62 -13.41 6.03 -5.67
C MET A 62 -14.43 5.38 -6.62
N GLY A 63 -15.44 4.68 -6.08
CA GLY A 63 -16.51 4.07 -6.90
C GLY A 63 -17.23 5.08 -7.77
N LYS A 64 -17.61 6.25 -7.21
CA LYS A 64 -18.23 7.35 -7.98
C LYS A 64 -17.29 7.89 -9.08
N ALA A 65 -16.01 8.03 -8.78
CA ALA A 65 -15.02 8.55 -9.73
C ALA A 65 -14.81 7.58 -10.90
N LEU A 66 -14.89 6.28 -10.66
CA LEU A 66 -14.65 5.24 -11.66
C LEU A 66 -15.83 4.98 -12.62
N GLN A 67 -16.98 5.64 -12.41
CA GLN A 67 -18.10 5.55 -13.35
C GLN A 67 -17.78 6.18 -14.71
N ASN A 68 -18.66 5.94 -15.69
CA ASN A 68 -18.62 6.54 -17.03
C ASN A 68 -17.31 6.24 -17.79
N GLY A 69 -16.85 4.97 -17.76
CA GLY A 69 -15.69 4.52 -18.53
C GLY A 69 -14.35 4.71 -17.84
N TYR A 70 -14.30 5.25 -16.61
CA TYR A 70 -13.05 5.39 -15.88
C TYR A 70 -12.55 4.09 -15.25
N ARG A 71 -13.45 3.14 -14.90
CA ARG A 71 -13.07 1.83 -14.34
C ARG A 71 -12.07 1.08 -15.24
N GLN A 72 -12.27 1.14 -16.56
CA GLN A 72 -11.41 0.46 -17.53
C GLN A 72 -10.01 1.07 -17.65
N LYS A 73 -9.82 2.30 -17.18
CA LYS A 73 -8.50 2.95 -17.14
C LYS A 73 -7.72 2.61 -15.87
N ALA A 74 -8.38 2.04 -14.85
CA ALA A 74 -7.81 1.83 -13.52
C ALA A 74 -7.40 0.38 -13.29
N PHE A 75 -6.20 0.18 -12.74
CA PHE A 75 -5.84 -1.00 -11.97
C PHE A 75 -6.25 -0.71 -10.52
N LEU A 76 -7.38 -1.28 -10.10
CA LEU A 76 -8.03 -0.98 -8.83
C LEU A 76 -7.56 -1.94 -7.74
N MET A 77 -7.01 -1.40 -6.66
CA MET A 77 -6.61 -2.14 -5.49
C MET A 77 -7.38 -1.66 -4.26
N THR A 78 -7.82 -2.60 -3.44
CA THR A 78 -8.30 -2.31 -2.09
C THR A 78 -7.77 -3.34 -1.09
N LYS A 79 -8.04 -3.12 0.19
CA LYS A 79 -7.53 -3.93 1.29
C LYS A 79 -8.65 -4.29 2.25
N ILE A 80 -8.48 -5.40 2.96
CA ILE A 80 -9.40 -5.86 4.01
C ILE A 80 -8.65 -6.17 5.29
N ASP A 81 -9.32 -6.00 6.44
CA ASP A 81 -8.77 -6.26 7.77
C ASP A 81 -9.12 -7.63 8.31
N GLY A 82 -10.16 -8.27 7.80
CA GLY A 82 -10.66 -9.57 8.28
C GLY A 82 -9.57 -10.65 8.26
N ARG A 83 -9.37 -11.32 9.41
CA ARG A 83 -8.41 -12.42 9.56
C ARG A 83 -9.06 -13.77 9.39
N ASP A 84 -10.34 -13.91 9.72
CA ASP A 84 -11.12 -15.12 9.48
C ASP A 84 -11.89 -15.06 8.15
N GLN A 85 -12.32 -16.23 7.67
CA GLN A 85 -12.99 -16.39 6.39
C GLN A 85 -14.28 -15.58 6.28
N LYS A 86 -15.11 -15.56 7.35
CA LYS A 86 -16.42 -14.91 7.34
C LYS A 86 -16.26 -13.39 7.26
N THR A 87 -15.41 -12.82 8.12
CA THR A 87 -15.17 -11.39 8.18
C THR A 87 -14.51 -10.90 6.89
N ALA A 88 -13.52 -11.64 6.36
CA ALA A 88 -12.87 -11.31 5.10
C ALA A 88 -13.86 -11.32 3.92
N ALA A 89 -14.73 -12.35 3.82
CA ALA A 89 -15.74 -12.42 2.77
C ALA A 89 -16.72 -11.24 2.82
N GLN A 90 -17.19 -10.89 4.02
CA GLN A 90 -18.07 -9.73 4.22
C GLN A 90 -17.41 -8.43 3.75
N GLN A 91 -16.16 -8.17 4.17
CA GLN A 91 -15.43 -6.95 3.80
C GLN A 91 -15.15 -6.88 2.28
N ILE A 92 -14.88 -8.01 1.61
CA ILE A 92 -14.75 -8.06 0.15
C ILE A 92 -16.05 -7.62 -0.52
N ASP A 93 -17.20 -8.16 -0.09
CA ASP A 93 -18.51 -7.83 -0.68
C ASP A 93 -18.91 -6.37 -0.41
N GLU A 94 -18.61 -5.85 0.77
CA GLU A 94 -18.81 -4.44 1.11
C GLU A 94 -17.93 -3.53 0.25
N SER A 95 -16.65 -3.86 0.04
CA SER A 95 -15.74 -3.11 -0.84
C SER A 95 -16.25 -3.06 -2.28
N LEU A 96 -16.67 -4.19 -2.85
CA LEU A 96 -17.25 -4.24 -4.20
C LEU A 96 -18.47 -3.33 -4.33
N LYS A 97 -19.34 -3.34 -3.30
CA LYS A 97 -20.53 -2.48 -3.26
C LYS A 97 -20.18 -0.99 -3.20
N ARG A 98 -19.24 -0.59 -2.32
CA ARG A 98 -18.80 0.80 -2.17
C ARG A 98 -18.06 1.30 -3.41
N LEU A 99 -17.21 0.46 -4.01
CA LEU A 99 -16.45 0.73 -5.22
C LEU A 99 -17.31 0.67 -6.49
N GLN A 100 -18.58 0.20 -6.39
CA GLN A 100 -19.54 0.10 -7.49
C GLN A 100 -18.96 -0.64 -8.70
N THR A 101 -18.30 -1.77 -8.45
CA THR A 101 -17.64 -2.59 -9.47
C THR A 101 -17.91 -4.07 -9.20
N ASP A 102 -17.86 -4.88 -10.24
CA ASP A 102 -17.99 -6.33 -10.16
C ASP A 102 -16.69 -7.05 -9.80
N HIS A 103 -15.54 -6.35 -9.95
CA HIS A 103 -14.24 -6.93 -9.63
C HIS A 103 -13.23 -5.90 -9.14
N ILE A 104 -12.28 -6.39 -8.33
CA ILE A 104 -11.08 -5.70 -7.83
C ILE A 104 -9.87 -6.35 -8.50
N ASP A 105 -8.92 -5.54 -9.00
CA ASP A 105 -7.72 -6.09 -9.62
C ASP A 105 -6.78 -6.71 -8.58
N LEU A 106 -6.48 -6.02 -7.48
CA LEU A 106 -5.65 -6.54 -6.40
C LEU A 106 -6.33 -6.38 -5.05
N LEU A 107 -6.58 -7.49 -4.36
CA LEU A 107 -6.99 -7.47 -2.95
C LEU A 107 -5.79 -7.68 -2.05
N GLN A 108 -5.64 -6.86 -1.01
CA GLN A 108 -4.60 -7.04 0.00
C GLN A 108 -5.18 -7.30 1.39
N PHE A 109 -4.51 -8.15 2.17
CA PHE A 109 -4.69 -8.18 3.62
C PHE A 109 -3.99 -6.96 4.22
N HIS A 110 -4.76 -6.13 4.94
CA HIS A 110 -4.32 -4.87 5.50
C HIS A 110 -3.61 -5.04 6.84
N GLU A 111 -2.67 -4.15 7.12
CA GLU A 111 -1.99 -4.05 8.42
C GLU A 111 -1.52 -5.39 9.00
N ILE A 112 -0.69 -6.12 8.24
CA ILE A 112 0.04 -7.28 8.77
C ILE A 112 1.12 -6.75 9.72
N ILE A 113 0.73 -6.53 10.97
CA ILE A 113 1.53 -5.87 12.01
C ILE A 113 1.73 -6.75 13.26
N ARG A 114 1.22 -8.00 13.23
CA ARG A 114 1.30 -8.96 14.33
C ARG A 114 1.97 -10.25 13.86
N LEU A 115 2.80 -10.85 14.71
CA LEU A 115 3.37 -12.17 14.42
C LEU A 115 2.33 -13.28 14.31
N SER A 116 1.12 -13.09 14.83
CA SER A 116 0.00 -14.02 14.72
C SER A 116 -0.80 -13.89 13.42
N ASP A 117 -0.72 -12.74 12.71
CA ASP A 117 -1.51 -12.50 11.50
C ASP A 117 -1.29 -13.55 10.40
N PRO A 118 -0.05 -14.00 10.10
CA PRO A 118 0.18 -15.01 9.08
C PRO A 118 -0.59 -16.31 9.30
N GLU A 119 -0.55 -16.83 10.54
CA GLU A 119 -1.23 -18.09 10.87
C GLU A 119 -2.77 -17.95 10.85
N LYS A 120 -3.28 -16.82 11.29
CA LYS A 120 -4.72 -16.52 11.26
C LYS A 120 -5.26 -16.38 9.84
N ILE A 121 -4.52 -15.72 8.95
CA ILE A 121 -4.95 -15.50 7.58
C ILE A 121 -4.79 -16.76 6.73
N LEU A 122 -3.65 -17.44 6.85
CA LEU A 122 -3.28 -18.56 6.00
C LEU A 122 -3.69 -19.94 6.58
N GLY A 123 -4.13 -20.00 7.84
CA GLY A 123 -4.60 -21.20 8.50
C GLY A 123 -6.01 -21.62 8.09
N PRO A 124 -6.47 -22.80 8.57
CA PRO A 124 -7.84 -23.26 8.34
C PRO A 124 -8.88 -22.25 8.86
N GLY A 125 -9.89 -21.93 8.04
CA GLY A 125 -10.92 -20.93 8.37
C GLY A 125 -10.40 -19.49 8.31
N GLY A 126 -9.19 -19.26 7.80
CA GLY A 126 -8.57 -17.95 7.69
C GLY A 126 -9.07 -17.13 6.50
N GLY A 127 -8.73 -15.83 6.52
CA GLY A 127 -9.16 -14.89 5.48
C GLY A 127 -8.71 -15.29 4.07
N MET A 128 -7.64 -16.06 3.92
CA MET A 128 -7.16 -16.53 2.63
C MET A 128 -8.19 -17.45 1.93
N GLU A 129 -8.96 -18.23 2.66
CA GLU A 129 -10.02 -19.05 2.06
C GLU A 129 -11.09 -18.18 1.38
N ALA A 130 -11.47 -17.05 2.00
CA ALA A 130 -12.38 -16.08 1.40
C ALA A 130 -11.77 -15.42 0.16
N ALA A 131 -10.51 -15.01 0.22
CA ALA A 131 -9.81 -14.40 -0.91
C ALA A 131 -9.70 -15.37 -2.10
N LEU A 132 -9.36 -16.64 -1.86
CA LEU A 132 -9.31 -17.68 -2.91
C LEU A 132 -10.69 -17.98 -3.50
N ALA A 133 -11.75 -18.01 -2.67
CA ALA A 133 -13.12 -18.17 -3.13
C ALA A 133 -13.56 -16.98 -3.99
N ALA A 134 -13.25 -15.75 -3.57
CA ALA A 134 -13.52 -14.52 -4.35
C ALA A 134 -12.75 -14.52 -5.68
N LYS A 135 -11.50 -14.97 -5.69
CA LYS A 135 -10.69 -15.11 -6.92
C LYS A 135 -11.32 -16.12 -7.88
N LYS A 136 -11.74 -17.27 -7.39
CA LYS A 136 -12.43 -18.30 -8.17
C LYS A 136 -13.76 -17.80 -8.74
N ALA A 137 -14.47 -16.93 -8.01
CA ALA A 137 -15.71 -16.30 -8.44
C ALA A 137 -15.50 -15.10 -9.39
N GLY A 138 -14.27 -14.71 -9.72
CA GLY A 138 -13.95 -13.56 -10.58
C GLY A 138 -14.09 -12.19 -9.88
N LYS A 139 -14.38 -12.16 -8.58
CA LYS A 139 -14.49 -10.93 -7.79
C LYS A 139 -13.16 -10.22 -7.55
N ILE A 140 -12.06 -10.96 -7.52
CA ILE A 140 -10.69 -10.43 -7.42
C ILE A 140 -9.77 -11.15 -8.40
N ARG A 141 -8.71 -10.46 -8.87
CA ARG A 141 -7.76 -11.05 -9.83
C ARG A 141 -6.47 -11.48 -9.13
N TYR A 142 -5.92 -10.64 -8.29
CA TYR A 142 -4.64 -10.83 -7.61
C TYR A 142 -4.78 -10.69 -6.10
N ILE A 143 -3.88 -11.34 -5.35
CA ILE A 143 -3.88 -11.33 -3.88
C ILE A 143 -2.53 -10.85 -3.38
N GLY A 144 -2.54 -9.90 -2.45
CA GLY A 144 -1.37 -9.34 -1.80
C GLY A 144 -1.56 -9.13 -0.30
N PHE A 145 -0.59 -8.47 0.30
CA PHE A 145 -0.71 -7.97 1.67
C PHE A 145 0.09 -6.68 1.88
N THR A 146 -0.21 -5.99 2.95
CA THR A 146 0.50 -4.77 3.36
C THR A 146 0.67 -4.72 4.88
N GLY A 147 1.65 -3.99 5.31
CA GLY A 147 1.90 -3.62 6.69
C GLY A 147 3.01 -2.56 6.74
N HIS A 148 3.25 -2.03 7.91
CA HIS A 148 4.19 -0.91 8.03
C HIS A 148 5.00 -0.94 9.34
N LYS A 149 4.66 -1.83 10.26
CA LYS A 149 5.21 -1.81 11.62
C LYS A 149 6.65 -2.35 11.68
N ASN A 150 6.86 -3.55 11.17
CA ASN A 150 8.14 -4.23 11.28
C ASN A 150 8.37 -5.18 10.10
N PRO A 151 9.57 -5.18 9.49
CA PRO A 151 9.90 -6.04 8.36
C PRO A 151 9.90 -7.54 8.71
N ASP A 152 10.17 -7.93 9.96
CA ASP A 152 10.20 -9.34 10.35
C ASP A 152 8.80 -9.98 10.34
N VAL A 153 7.75 -9.17 10.58
CA VAL A 153 6.35 -9.60 10.41
C VAL A 153 6.04 -9.88 8.93
N HIS A 154 6.55 -9.04 8.01
CA HIS A 154 6.43 -9.28 6.57
C HIS A 154 7.16 -10.54 6.13
N LEU A 155 8.40 -10.73 6.60
CA LEU A 155 9.16 -11.96 6.32
C LEU A 155 8.41 -13.20 6.83
N LYS A 156 7.85 -13.13 8.05
CA LYS A 156 7.06 -14.23 8.57
C LYS A 156 5.84 -14.52 7.68
N MET A 157 5.13 -13.48 7.20
CA MET A 157 3.99 -13.67 6.28
C MET A 157 4.42 -14.36 4.98
N LEU A 158 5.53 -13.93 4.38
CA LEU A 158 6.08 -14.54 3.17
C LEU A 158 6.49 -15.99 3.39
N HIS A 159 7.27 -16.28 4.44
CA HIS A 159 7.75 -17.62 4.74
C HIS A 159 6.59 -18.58 5.07
N THR A 160 5.58 -18.10 5.80
CA THR A 160 4.36 -18.91 6.11
C THR A 160 3.59 -19.24 4.82
N ALA A 161 3.50 -18.28 3.89
CA ALA A 161 2.85 -18.50 2.59
C ALA A 161 3.66 -19.51 1.73
N PHE A 162 4.97 -19.33 1.63
CA PHE A 162 5.84 -20.23 0.86
C PHE A 162 5.78 -21.67 1.39
N ALA A 163 5.81 -21.86 2.71
CA ALA A 163 5.66 -23.17 3.34
C ALA A 163 4.33 -23.86 3.01
N ARG A 164 3.32 -23.10 2.59
CA ARG A 164 2.00 -23.59 2.13
C ARG A 164 1.86 -23.59 0.61
N ASN A 165 2.97 -23.51 -0.13
CA ASN A 165 3.00 -23.46 -1.60
C ASN A 165 2.18 -22.30 -2.18
N PHE A 166 2.06 -21.20 -1.44
CA PHE A 166 1.41 -19.99 -1.92
C PHE A 166 2.43 -18.85 -2.07
N THR A 167 2.30 -18.09 -3.14
CA THR A 167 3.10 -16.88 -3.38
C THR A 167 2.17 -15.73 -3.67
N PHE A 168 2.26 -14.65 -2.90
CA PHE A 168 1.50 -13.43 -3.13
C PHE A 168 1.86 -12.81 -4.49
N ASP A 169 0.89 -12.13 -5.10
CA ASP A 169 1.10 -11.44 -6.38
C ASP A 169 1.78 -10.09 -6.18
N ALA A 170 1.50 -9.40 -5.07
CA ALA A 170 2.14 -8.13 -4.71
C ALA A 170 2.23 -7.95 -3.18
N VAL A 171 3.20 -7.15 -2.74
CA VAL A 171 3.37 -6.75 -1.33
C VAL A 171 3.61 -5.24 -1.26
N GLN A 172 2.85 -4.57 -0.38
CA GLN A 172 2.97 -3.15 -0.13
C GLN A 172 3.65 -2.90 1.21
N MET A 173 4.66 -2.03 1.20
CA MET A 173 5.47 -1.73 2.38
C MET A 173 6.07 -0.32 2.33
N PRO A 174 6.47 0.27 3.46
CA PRO A 174 7.22 1.50 3.47
C PRO A 174 8.53 1.37 2.69
N LEU A 175 8.77 2.28 1.76
CA LEU A 175 10.04 2.42 1.05
C LEU A 175 10.34 3.91 0.91
N ASN A 176 11.31 4.39 1.67
CA ASN A 176 11.66 5.81 1.71
C ASN A 176 13.09 6.03 2.24
N VAL A 177 13.56 7.25 2.19
CA VAL A 177 14.91 7.64 2.56
C VAL A 177 15.27 7.43 4.04
N MET A 178 14.28 7.27 4.94
CA MET A 178 14.49 6.97 6.37
C MET A 178 14.46 5.47 6.62
N ASP A 179 13.60 4.73 5.90
CA ASP A 179 13.50 3.26 5.99
C ASP A 179 14.85 2.56 5.78
N ALA A 180 15.69 3.10 4.89
CA ALA A 180 17.02 2.58 4.64
C ALA A 180 17.91 2.51 5.90
N HIS A 181 17.56 3.21 6.98
CA HIS A 181 18.38 3.35 8.19
C HIS A 181 17.82 2.67 9.44
N PHE A 182 16.49 2.48 9.52
CA PHE A 182 15.84 1.97 10.72
C PHE A 182 14.77 0.93 10.38
N GLU A 183 14.83 -0.26 10.99
CA GLU A 183 13.88 -1.37 10.76
C GLU A 183 13.48 -1.48 9.28
N SER A 184 14.50 -1.69 8.45
CA SER A 184 14.44 -1.46 7.00
C SER A 184 13.71 -2.56 6.26
N PHE A 185 12.57 -2.22 5.66
CA PHE A 185 11.87 -3.05 4.67
C PHE A 185 12.69 -3.19 3.37
N GLU A 186 13.38 -2.12 2.98
CA GLU A 186 14.27 -2.14 1.82
C GLU A 186 15.38 -3.19 1.96
N LYS A 187 16.01 -3.29 3.13
CA LYS A 187 17.14 -4.21 3.33
C LYS A 187 16.69 -5.65 3.60
N LYS A 188 15.57 -5.84 4.31
CA LYS A 188 15.14 -7.16 4.75
C LYS A 188 14.11 -7.81 3.81
N VAL A 189 13.09 -7.07 3.37
CA VAL A 189 11.94 -7.64 2.64
C VAL A 189 12.10 -7.50 1.13
N LEU A 190 12.55 -6.34 0.65
CA LEU A 190 12.65 -6.05 -0.78
C LEU A 190 13.46 -7.10 -1.56
N PRO A 191 14.63 -7.60 -1.08
CA PRO A 191 15.37 -8.65 -1.79
C PRO A 191 14.56 -9.93 -2.01
N VAL A 192 13.77 -10.36 -1.00
CA VAL A 192 12.91 -11.54 -1.09
C VAL A 192 11.82 -11.35 -2.14
N LEU A 193 11.20 -10.17 -2.20
CA LEU A 193 10.17 -9.88 -3.19
C LEU A 193 10.73 -9.91 -4.62
N VAL A 194 11.92 -9.35 -4.83
CA VAL A 194 12.61 -9.33 -6.12
C VAL A 194 12.97 -10.75 -6.57
N GLU A 195 13.55 -11.56 -5.68
CA GLU A 195 13.91 -12.96 -5.95
C GLU A 195 12.69 -13.78 -6.41
N HIS A 196 11.56 -13.64 -5.71
CA HIS A 196 10.33 -14.36 -6.00
C HIS A 196 9.45 -13.69 -7.07
N LYS A 197 9.91 -12.59 -7.69
CA LYS A 197 9.17 -11.82 -8.70
C LYS A 197 7.79 -11.37 -8.22
N ILE A 198 7.67 -11.03 -6.94
CA ILE A 198 6.47 -10.47 -6.33
C ILE A 198 6.43 -8.96 -6.65
N GLY A 199 5.26 -8.43 -7.01
CA GLY A 199 5.09 -7.01 -7.27
C GLY A 199 5.38 -6.16 -6.03
N VAL A 200 6.29 -5.18 -6.15
CA VAL A 200 6.69 -4.31 -5.05
C VAL A 200 5.92 -3.01 -5.11
N LEU A 201 5.08 -2.77 -4.09
CA LEU A 201 4.32 -1.53 -3.93
C LEU A 201 4.97 -0.70 -2.82
N GLY A 202 5.67 0.37 -3.20
CA GLY A 202 6.24 1.31 -2.24
C GLY A 202 5.16 2.26 -1.72
N MET A 203 5.12 2.47 -0.42
CA MET A 203 4.25 3.47 0.22
C MET A 203 5.01 4.29 1.24
N LYS A 204 4.34 5.31 1.79
CA LYS A 204 4.90 6.18 2.85
C LYS A 204 6.24 6.82 2.45
N SER A 205 6.41 7.15 1.16
CA SER A 205 7.62 7.80 0.63
C SER A 205 7.95 9.11 1.33
N MET A 206 6.95 9.81 1.88
CA MET A 206 7.10 11.03 2.69
C MET A 206 6.61 10.85 4.14
N GLY A 207 6.22 9.59 4.54
CA GLY A 207 5.81 9.26 5.92
C GLY A 207 4.66 10.12 6.44
N ASP A 208 3.66 10.41 5.60
CA ASP A 208 2.57 11.34 5.91
C ASP A 208 3.11 12.74 6.31
N SER A 209 4.02 13.26 5.50
CA SER A 209 4.75 14.52 5.69
C SER A 209 5.75 14.53 6.87
N ASN A 210 5.79 13.51 7.73
CA ASN A 210 6.74 13.45 8.84
C ASN A 210 8.20 13.51 8.36
N ILE A 211 8.54 12.82 7.26
CA ILE A 211 9.90 12.84 6.70
C ILE A 211 10.28 14.25 6.25
N LEU A 212 9.35 15.00 5.68
CA LEU A 212 9.59 16.38 5.25
C LEU A 212 9.83 17.33 6.43
N ALA A 213 9.26 17.04 7.61
CA ALA A 213 9.51 17.79 8.83
C ALA A 213 10.97 17.72 9.31
N SER A 214 11.74 16.72 8.84
CA SER A 214 13.19 16.65 9.05
C SER A 214 13.97 17.78 8.37
N LYS A 215 13.38 18.43 7.36
CA LYS A 215 13.99 19.45 6.50
C LYS A 215 15.25 18.97 5.76
N THR A 216 15.45 17.64 5.67
CA THR A 216 16.61 17.05 4.98
C THR A 216 16.33 16.73 3.53
N VAL A 217 15.06 16.61 3.13
CA VAL A 217 14.67 16.19 1.77
C VAL A 217 13.45 16.93 1.28
N THR A 218 13.32 16.99 -0.05
CA THR A 218 12.16 17.51 -0.76
C THR A 218 11.21 16.37 -1.16
N PRO A 219 9.92 16.68 -1.45
CA PRO A 219 8.98 15.67 -1.95
C PRO A 219 9.45 14.93 -3.21
N ILE A 220 10.12 15.66 -4.13
CA ILE A 220 10.64 15.07 -5.37
C ILE A 220 11.78 14.09 -5.07
N GLU A 221 12.73 14.45 -4.19
CA GLU A 221 13.79 13.54 -3.76
C GLU A 221 13.22 12.27 -3.13
N CYS A 222 12.19 12.38 -2.27
CA CYS A 222 11.53 11.24 -1.65
C CYS A 222 10.88 10.30 -2.70
N LEU A 223 10.15 10.86 -3.66
CA LEU A 223 9.49 10.09 -4.71
C LEU A 223 10.52 9.47 -5.67
N HIS A 224 11.53 10.23 -6.11
CA HIS A 224 12.58 9.73 -6.99
C HIS A 224 13.42 8.63 -6.33
N TYR A 225 13.70 8.75 -5.03
CA TYR A 225 14.35 7.67 -4.28
C TYR A 225 13.52 6.38 -4.33
N ALA A 226 12.26 6.44 -3.88
CA ALA A 226 11.39 5.29 -3.84
C ALA A 226 11.15 4.67 -5.24
N MET A 227 11.03 5.52 -6.28
CA MET A 227 10.94 5.06 -7.68
C MET A 227 12.25 4.48 -8.22
N SER A 228 13.42 4.82 -7.64
CA SER A 228 14.71 4.26 -8.06
C SER A 228 14.97 2.87 -7.49
N LEU A 229 14.24 2.47 -6.45
CA LEU A 229 14.23 1.09 -5.97
C LEU A 229 13.48 0.19 -6.98
N PRO A 230 13.64 -1.14 -6.91
CA PRO A 230 12.95 -2.08 -7.81
C PRO A 230 11.45 -2.19 -7.48
N THR A 231 10.76 -1.05 -7.39
CA THR A 231 9.32 -0.93 -7.19
C THR A 231 8.56 -1.08 -8.49
N SER A 232 7.39 -1.72 -8.47
CA SER A 232 6.43 -1.70 -9.58
C SER A 232 5.69 -0.37 -9.63
N VAL A 233 5.29 0.13 -8.45
CA VAL A 233 4.60 1.41 -8.28
C VAL A 233 4.96 2.02 -6.93
N VAL A 234 5.02 3.35 -6.85
CA VAL A 234 5.14 4.14 -5.61
C VAL A 234 3.82 4.83 -5.37
N ILE A 235 3.12 4.44 -4.32
CA ILE A 235 1.82 4.98 -3.94
C ILE A 235 2.02 6.24 -3.13
N THR A 236 1.40 7.34 -3.55
CA THR A 236 1.44 8.64 -2.86
C THR A 236 0.04 9.17 -2.61
N GLY A 237 -0.20 9.74 -1.43
CA GLY A 237 -1.44 10.42 -1.10
C GLY A 237 -1.51 11.80 -1.76
N CYS A 238 -2.69 12.14 -2.28
CA CYS A 238 -2.97 13.44 -2.87
C CYS A 238 -4.26 13.99 -2.25
N ASP A 239 -4.13 14.94 -1.33
CA ASP A 239 -5.25 15.61 -0.67
C ASP A 239 -5.75 16.85 -1.44
N SER A 240 -5.02 17.26 -2.46
CA SER A 240 -5.32 18.44 -3.27
C SER A 240 -4.79 18.29 -4.70
N MET A 241 -5.32 19.11 -5.62
CA MET A 241 -4.82 19.17 -7.00
C MET A 241 -3.37 19.62 -7.07
N GLN A 242 -2.92 20.44 -6.13
CA GLN A 242 -1.51 20.88 -6.06
C GLN A 242 -0.59 19.68 -5.76
N ILE A 243 -0.96 18.81 -4.81
CA ILE A 243 -0.16 17.62 -4.47
C ILE A 243 -0.23 16.59 -5.61
N LEU A 244 -1.38 16.44 -6.28
CA LEU A 244 -1.46 15.61 -7.48
C LEU A 244 -0.51 16.13 -8.57
N GLN A 245 -0.49 17.43 -8.84
CA GLN A 245 0.42 18.02 -9.84
C GLN A 245 1.89 17.79 -9.46
N GLN A 246 2.24 17.86 -8.17
CA GLN A 246 3.59 17.54 -7.69
C GLN A 246 3.95 16.06 -7.97
N ALA A 247 3.02 15.13 -7.73
CA ALA A 247 3.23 13.71 -8.03
C ALA A 247 3.39 13.45 -9.55
N LEU A 248 2.57 14.11 -10.37
CA LEU A 248 2.68 14.06 -11.84
C LEU A 248 4.01 14.63 -12.34
N ASN A 249 4.46 15.74 -11.78
CA ASN A 249 5.75 16.37 -12.11
C ASN A 249 6.92 15.43 -11.72
N ALA A 250 6.86 14.83 -10.53
CA ALA A 250 7.86 13.86 -10.09
C ALA A 250 7.94 12.65 -11.03
N ALA A 251 6.79 12.11 -11.45
CA ALA A 251 6.73 11.00 -12.40
C ALA A 251 7.22 11.39 -13.81
N GLY A 252 6.91 12.62 -14.25
CA GLY A 252 7.32 13.17 -15.55
C GLY A 252 8.81 13.46 -15.64
N SER A 253 9.44 13.91 -14.56
CA SER A 253 10.87 14.22 -14.48
C SER A 253 11.73 13.04 -14.01
N PHE A 254 11.10 11.90 -13.70
CA PHE A 254 11.81 10.78 -13.11
C PHE A 254 12.86 10.21 -14.07
N ARG A 255 14.07 10.09 -13.56
CA ARG A 255 15.14 9.22 -14.02
C ARG A 255 15.67 8.39 -12.85
N PRO A 256 16.09 7.15 -13.05
CA PRO A 256 16.71 6.37 -11.99
C PRO A 256 17.92 7.13 -11.40
N MET A 257 17.98 7.20 -10.07
CA MET A 257 19.12 7.78 -9.37
C MET A 257 20.32 6.84 -9.48
N GLY A 258 21.50 7.39 -9.74
CA GLY A 258 22.76 6.64 -9.70
C GLY A 258 23.17 6.28 -8.27
N GLN A 259 24.05 5.30 -8.14
CA GLN A 259 24.54 4.83 -6.83
C GLN A 259 25.14 5.97 -5.97
N GLN A 260 25.86 6.90 -6.58
CA GLN A 260 26.43 8.06 -5.87
C GLN A 260 25.34 9.03 -5.40
N GLU A 261 24.29 9.26 -6.19
CA GLU A 261 23.15 10.10 -5.82
C GLU A 261 22.39 9.49 -4.64
N ILE A 262 22.12 8.18 -4.68
CA ILE A 262 21.50 7.44 -3.58
C ILE A 262 22.35 7.51 -2.34
N ALA A 263 23.66 7.22 -2.44
CA ALA A 263 24.56 7.28 -1.30
C ALA A 263 24.63 8.67 -0.65
N ALA A 264 24.69 9.74 -1.45
CA ALA A 264 24.69 11.11 -0.95
C ALA A 264 23.36 11.46 -0.25
N LEU A 265 22.22 11.05 -0.82
CA LEU A 265 20.91 11.26 -0.23
C LEU A 265 20.77 10.53 1.10
N LEU A 266 21.18 9.26 1.17
CA LEU A 266 21.16 8.48 2.40
C LEU A 266 22.13 9.02 3.46
N ALA A 267 23.32 9.46 3.08
CA ALA A 267 24.25 10.12 4.03
C ALA A 267 23.64 11.40 4.63
N LYS A 268 22.89 12.16 3.83
CA LYS A 268 22.17 13.38 4.26
C LYS A 268 21.04 13.07 5.25
N THR A 269 20.35 11.93 5.09
CA THR A 269 19.19 11.55 5.91
C THR A 269 19.55 10.73 7.14
N ALA A 270 20.70 10.05 7.16
CA ALA A 270 21.12 9.15 8.24
C ALA A 270 21.05 9.78 9.67
N PRO A 271 21.49 11.03 9.90
CA PRO A 271 21.39 11.62 11.24
C PRO A 271 19.93 11.82 11.70
N ALA A 272 19.02 12.11 10.77
CA ALA A 272 17.61 12.33 11.08
C ALA A 272 16.84 11.01 11.25
N ALA A 273 17.28 9.93 10.61
CA ALA A 273 16.58 8.65 10.60
C ALA A 273 16.76 7.81 11.87
N GLN A 274 17.59 8.27 12.81
CA GLN A 274 17.88 7.53 14.04
C GLN A 274 16.60 7.22 14.83
N ASN A 275 16.50 5.98 15.32
CA ASN A 275 15.40 5.48 16.16
C ASN A 275 14.00 5.64 15.52
N GLY A 276 13.90 5.72 14.19
CA GLY A 276 12.61 5.85 13.49
C GLY A 276 11.85 7.15 13.77
N ARG A 277 12.53 8.21 14.22
CA ARG A 277 11.93 9.49 14.66
C ARG A 277 10.94 10.08 13.65
N TYR A 278 11.18 9.93 12.36
CA TYR A 278 10.30 10.43 11.28
C TYR A 278 9.48 9.32 10.61
N GLU A 279 9.41 8.15 11.25
CA GLU A 279 8.62 7.01 10.82
C GLU A 279 7.69 6.54 11.95
N PRO A 280 6.77 7.41 12.44
CA PRO A 280 5.91 7.11 13.60
C PRO A 280 5.04 5.87 13.38
N TYR A 281 4.75 5.50 12.14
CA TYR A 281 4.06 4.26 11.80
C TYR A 281 4.85 2.98 12.21
N LYS A 282 6.17 3.06 12.40
CA LYS A 282 6.99 1.97 12.96
C LYS A 282 7.00 2.01 14.49
N THR A 283 7.04 3.20 15.11
CA THR A 283 7.39 3.43 16.51
C THR A 283 6.22 3.75 17.43
N THR A 284 5.02 4.08 16.88
CA THR A 284 3.79 4.38 17.66
C THR A 284 2.64 3.52 17.17
N HIS A 285 1.46 3.64 17.80
CA HIS A 285 0.22 3.00 17.35
C HIS A 285 -0.75 3.96 16.65
N ASP A 286 -0.32 5.18 16.36
CA ASP A 286 -1.18 6.21 15.76
C ASP A 286 -1.63 5.86 14.33
N PHE A 287 -0.84 5.01 13.65
CA PHE A 287 -1.10 4.54 12.29
C PHE A 287 -1.68 3.12 12.24
N ASP A 288 -1.97 2.51 13.38
CA ASP A 288 -2.41 1.13 13.49
C ASP A 288 -3.94 1.07 13.67
N GLY A 289 -4.71 1.23 12.58
CA GLY A 289 -6.17 1.22 12.61
C GLY A 289 -6.74 -0.05 13.22
N THR A 290 -6.17 -1.22 12.90
CA THR A 290 -6.60 -2.52 13.44
C THR A 290 -6.19 -2.74 14.90
N TYR A 291 -5.22 -2.00 15.43
CA TYR A 291 -4.92 -1.95 16.87
C TYR A 291 -5.99 -1.16 17.61
N GLN A 292 -6.37 -0.02 17.08
CA GLN A 292 -7.40 0.85 17.64
C GLN A 292 -8.80 0.24 17.50
N ASN A 293 -9.04 -0.57 16.46
CA ASN A 293 -10.32 -1.19 16.13
C ASN A 293 -10.19 -2.70 15.92
N PRO A 294 -9.84 -3.49 16.97
CA PRO A 294 -9.59 -4.92 16.82
C PRO A 294 -10.80 -5.72 16.32
N LYS A 295 -12.02 -5.20 16.45
CA LYS A 295 -13.24 -5.79 15.90
C LYS A 295 -13.22 -5.94 14.37
N TRP A 296 -12.44 -5.13 13.66
CA TRP A 296 -12.30 -5.22 12.20
C TRP A 296 -11.61 -6.53 11.76
N LEU A 297 -10.80 -7.10 12.64
CA LEU A 297 -10.09 -8.35 12.39
C LEU A 297 -11.00 -9.59 12.44
N GLY A 298 -12.18 -9.47 13.05
CA GLY A 298 -13.13 -10.56 13.29
C GLY A 298 -13.29 -10.93 14.77
N PRO A 299 -14.20 -11.84 15.08
CA PRO A 299 -14.50 -12.26 16.46
C PRO A 299 -13.29 -12.85 17.17
N GLY A 300 -13.10 -12.50 18.45
CA GLY A 300 -12.03 -13.06 19.31
C GLY A 300 -10.61 -12.61 18.93
N GLN A 301 -10.45 -11.66 18.04
CA GLN A 301 -9.14 -11.13 17.64
C GLN A 301 -8.62 -10.10 18.64
N SER A 302 -7.29 -10.08 18.85
CA SER A 302 -6.60 -9.15 19.73
C SER A 302 -6.00 -7.99 18.93
N GLY A 303 -6.07 -6.78 19.49
CA GLY A 303 -5.36 -5.61 18.97
C GLY A 303 -3.84 -5.65 19.19
N ALA A 304 -3.30 -6.55 20.05
CA ALA A 304 -1.87 -6.60 20.35
C ALA A 304 -1.01 -6.69 19.08
N THR A 305 0.00 -5.84 18.98
CA THR A 305 0.90 -5.74 17.83
C THR A 305 2.26 -6.38 18.11
N TYR A 306 3.18 -6.30 17.14
CA TYR A 306 4.56 -6.67 17.34
C TYR A 306 5.15 -5.85 18.50
N PRO A 307 5.90 -6.47 19.45
CA PRO A 307 6.56 -5.73 20.51
C PRO A 307 7.46 -4.63 19.91
N GLN A 308 7.34 -3.43 20.43
CA GLN A 308 8.29 -2.37 20.10
C GLN A 308 9.62 -2.66 20.77
N ALA A 309 10.70 -2.48 20.04
CA ALA A 309 12.07 -2.63 20.55
C ALA A 309 12.41 -1.51 21.55
#